data_8e70e6ab8de4707f0a9288bddf283348
#
_entry.id   8e70e6ab8de4707f0a9288bddf283348
#
_cell.length_a   1.000
_cell.length_b   1.000
_cell.length_c   1.000
_cell.angle_alpha   90.00
_cell.angle_beta   90.00
_cell.angle_gamma   90.00
#
_symmetry.space_group_name_H-M   'P 1'
#
loop_
_entity.id
_entity.type
_entity.pdbx_description
1 polymer ?
#
loop_
_entity_poly.entity_id
_entity_poly.type
_entity_poly.pdbx_seq_one_letter_code
_entity_poly.pdbx_strand_id
1 'polypeptide(L)'
;MKKILITGGTGYLGRNLANFYKKKYKVFLGARNNKQNFLVKNLTNCEVVPLDVSNIESVNDCLNFTKPDIVIHAAATKFVDLSEKFPFECIDINILGSTNLVRACINKKVPTVIGVSTDKASPPIKNIYGLSKSCMERLFSSIKSYSKTKFICVRY
;
A
#
# COMPACT_ATOMS: atom_id res chain seq x y z
N MET A 1 -5.43 -19.80 8.54
CA MET A 1 -4.92 -19.32 7.23
C MET A 1 -4.39 -17.90 7.43
N LYS A 2 -3.15 -17.61 6.97
CA LYS A 2 -2.57 -16.27 7.09
C LYS A 2 -3.37 -15.24 6.28
N LYS A 3 -3.38 -14.00 6.75
CA LYS A 3 -4.16 -12.89 6.18
C LYS A 3 -3.23 -11.92 5.46
N ILE A 4 -3.63 -11.51 4.26
CA ILE A 4 -2.95 -10.47 3.48
C ILE A 4 -3.91 -9.28 3.32
N LEU A 5 -3.43 -8.07 3.62
CA LEU A 5 -4.07 -6.82 3.23
C LEU A 5 -3.29 -6.22 2.05
N ILE A 6 -3.98 -5.89 0.96
CA ILE A 6 -3.40 -5.21 -0.21
C ILE A 6 -3.99 -3.80 -0.25
N THR A 7 -3.19 -2.76 0.02
CA THR A 7 -3.63 -1.37 -0.16
C THR A 7 -3.61 -1.03 -1.65
N GLY A 8 -4.54 -0.18 -2.10
CA GLY A 8 -4.76 0.00 -3.54
C GLY A 8 -5.32 -1.27 -4.20
N GLY A 9 -6.01 -2.10 -3.41
CA GLY A 9 -6.44 -3.44 -3.77
C GLY A 9 -7.39 -3.52 -4.97
N THR A 10 -8.15 -2.45 -5.26
CA THR A 10 -9.04 -2.39 -6.43
C THR A 10 -8.34 -1.95 -7.72
N GLY A 11 -7.07 -1.56 -7.64
CA GLY A 11 -6.24 -1.25 -8.80
C GLY A 11 -5.83 -2.51 -9.59
N TYR A 12 -5.18 -2.31 -10.73
CA TYR A 12 -4.72 -3.40 -11.60
C TYR A 12 -3.85 -4.42 -10.87
N LEU A 13 -2.78 -3.96 -10.21
CA LEU A 13 -1.87 -4.85 -9.48
C LEU A 13 -2.59 -5.55 -8.31
N GLY A 14 -3.39 -4.79 -7.53
CA GLY A 14 -4.11 -5.35 -6.39
C GLY A 14 -5.03 -6.51 -6.76
N ARG A 15 -5.79 -6.38 -7.84
CA ARG A 15 -6.68 -7.46 -8.35
C ARG A 15 -5.91 -8.69 -8.80
N ASN A 16 -4.79 -8.51 -9.49
CA ASN A 16 -3.97 -9.64 -9.95
C ASN A 16 -3.33 -10.36 -8.76
N LEU A 17 -2.79 -9.64 -7.78
CA LEU A 17 -2.27 -10.22 -6.56
C LEU A 17 -3.35 -10.94 -5.75
N ALA A 18 -4.57 -10.37 -5.66
CA ALA A 18 -5.70 -11.02 -5.01
C ALA A 18 -6.02 -12.38 -5.64
N ASN A 19 -6.15 -12.42 -6.96
CA ASN A 19 -6.43 -13.65 -7.69
C ASN A 19 -5.33 -14.71 -7.53
N PHE A 20 -4.08 -14.27 -7.42
CA PHE A 20 -2.94 -15.17 -7.21
C PHE A 20 -2.92 -15.75 -5.79
N TYR A 21 -3.15 -14.90 -4.78
CA TYR A 21 -2.98 -15.30 -3.38
C TYR A 21 -4.23 -15.89 -2.71
N LYS A 22 -5.44 -15.62 -3.21
CA LYS A 22 -6.71 -16.03 -2.55
C LYS A 22 -6.87 -17.53 -2.30
N LYS A 23 -6.14 -18.38 -3.04
CA LYS A 23 -6.17 -19.83 -2.84
C LYS A 23 -5.41 -20.29 -1.57
N LYS A 24 -4.41 -19.49 -1.12
CA LYS A 24 -3.51 -19.84 0.00
C LYS A 24 -3.66 -18.92 1.20
N TYR A 25 -4.26 -17.75 1.02
CA TYR A 25 -4.37 -16.70 2.03
C TYR A 25 -5.78 -16.14 2.08
N LYS A 26 -6.20 -15.66 3.25
CA LYS A 26 -7.37 -14.78 3.33
C LYS A 26 -6.94 -13.38 2.88
N VAL A 27 -7.41 -12.94 1.72
CA VAL A 27 -7.01 -11.67 1.12
C VAL A 27 -8.08 -10.60 1.37
N PHE A 28 -7.65 -9.44 1.87
CA PHE A 28 -8.41 -8.22 1.99
C PHE A 28 -7.88 -7.16 1.02
N LEU A 29 -8.76 -6.44 0.37
CA LEU A 29 -8.45 -5.38 -0.58
C LEU A 29 -8.80 -4.03 0.05
N GLY A 30 -7.79 -3.29 0.50
CA GLY A 30 -7.96 -1.94 1.02
C GLY A 30 -8.07 -0.93 -0.11
N ALA A 31 -9.19 -0.19 -0.20
CA ALA A 31 -9.39 0.83 -1.21
C ALA A 31 -10.36 1.91 -0.74
N ARG A 32 -10.28 3.10 -1.35
CA ARG A 32 -11.25 4.17 -1.14
C ARG A 32 -12.63 3.70 -1.61
N ASN A 33 -13.66 4.04 -0.83
CA ASN A 33 -15.02 3.62 -1.14
C ASN A 33 -15.50 4.25 -2.45
N ASN A 34 -15.70 3.44 -3.48
CA ASN A 34 -16.18 3.84 -4.80
C ASN A 34 -16.92 2.69 -5.50
N LYS A 35 -17.53 2.99 -6.66
CA LYS A 35 -18.26 1.98 -7.47
C LYS A 35 -17.40 0.77 -7.87
N GLN A 36 -16.09 0.95 -8.02
CA GLN A 36 -15.18 -0.14 -8.39
C GLN A 36 -15.05 -1.20 -7.29
N ASN A 37 -15.26 -0.84 -6.01
CA ASN A 37 -15.15 -1.78 -4.89
C ASN A 37 -16.11 -2.96 -5.04
N PHE A 38 -17.36 -2.69 -5.44
CA PHE A 38 -18.35 -3.74 -5.68
C PHE A 38 -17.96 -4.66 -6.85
N LEU A 39 -17.54 -4.08 -7.97
CA LEU A 39 -17.09 -4.84 -9.14
C LEU A 39 -15.89 -5.72 -8.81
N VAL A 40 -14.90 -5.18 -8.09
CA VAL A 40 -13.69 -5.93 -7.74
C VAL A 40 -13.97 -7.03 -6.73
N LYS A 41 -14.87 -6.81 -5.76
CA LYS A 41 -15.33 -7.85 -4.85
C LYS A 41 -15.91 -9.05 -5.63
N ASN A 42 -16.77 -8.79 -6.61
CA ASN A 42 -17.37 -9.84 -7.43
C ASN A 42 -16.33 -10.55 -8.34
N LEU A 43 -15.40 -9.79 -8.93
CA LEU A 43 -14.37 -10.36 -9.82
C LEU A 43 -13.33 -11.20 -9.08
N THR A 44 -12.96 -10.80 -7.87
CA THR A 44 -11.90 -11.47 -7.11
C THR A 44 -12.41 -12.45 -6.07
N ASN A 45 -13.67 -12.32 -5.68
CA ASN A 45 -14.26 -12.99 -4.51
C ASN A 45 -13.46 -12.73 -3.22
N CYS A 46 -12.82 -11.55 -3.14
CA CYS A 46 -12.10 -11.08 -1.96
C CYS A 46 -12.87 -9.94 -1.30
N GLU A 47 -12.74 -9.84 0.02
CA GLU A 47 -13.38 -8.77 0.78
C GLU A 47 -12.68 -7.43 0.51
N VAL A 48 -13.46 -6.41 0.15
CA VAL A 48 -12.97 -5.04 -0.02
C VAL A 48 -13.30 -4.25 1.24
N VAL A 49 -12.27 -3.62 1.82
CA VAL A 49 -12.35 -2.86 3.07
C VAL A 49 -12.05 -1.39 2.78
N PRO A 50 -12.83 -0.45 3.34
CA PRO A 50 -12.53 0.98 3.22
C PRO A 50 -11.11 1.29 3.71
N LEU A 51 -10.33 1.98 2.88
CA LEU A 51 -8.97 2.39 3.22
C LEU A 51 -8.55 3.60 2.40
N ASP A 52 -8.35 4.71 3.10
CA ASP A 52 -7.61 5.86 2.60
C ASP A 52 -6.27 5.95 3.33
N VAL A 53 -5.18 5.73 2.61
CA VAL A 53 -3.83 5.73 3.21
C VAL A 53 -3.39 7.12 3.69
N SER A 54 -3.94 8.20 3.12
CA SER A 54 -3.66 9.56 3.56
C SER A 54 -4.29 9.89 4.91
N ASN A 55 -5.28 9.11 5.35
CA ASN A 55 -5.96 9.26 6.63
C ASN A 55 -5.51 8.18 7.61
N ILE A 56 -4.83 8.58 8.70
CA ILE A 56 -4.29 7.64 9.70
C ILE A 56 -5.38 6.86 10.44
N GLU A 57 -6.56 7.46 10.66
CA GLU A 57 -7.67 6.77 11.32
C GLU A 57 -8.22 5.67 10.42
N SER A 58 -8.43 5.96 9.14
CA SER A 58 -8.83 4.97 8.14
C SER A 58 -7.84 3.79 8.06
N VAL A 59 -6.53 4.07 8.14
CA VAL A 59 -5.49 3.01 8.18
C VAL A 59 -5.62 2.18 9.45
N ASN A 60 -5.78 2.81 10.61
CA ASN A 60 -5.92 2.12 11.89
C ASN A 60 -7.16 1.23 11.93
N ASP A 61 -8.31 1.72 11.45
CA ASP A 61 -9.57 0.98 11.41
C ASP A 61 -9.46 -0.24 10.49
N CYS A 62 -8.88 -0.05 9.30
CA CYS A 62 -8.65 -1.14 8.36
C CYS A 62 -7.73 -2.22 8.96
N LEU A 63 -6.64 -1.85 9.64
CA LEU A 63 -5.74 -2.80 10.29
C LEU A 63 -6.39 -3.49 11.50
N ASN A 64 -7.21 -2.78 12.28
CA ASN A 64 -7.97 -3.35 13.40
C ASN A 64 -8.95 -4.42 12.92
N PHE A 65 -9.65 -4.14 11.83
CA PHE A 65 -10.61 -5.06 11.23
C PHE A 65 -9.94 -6.29 10.60
N THR A 66 -8.93 -6.06 9.76
CA THR A 66 -8.31 -7.14 8.97
C THR A 66 -7.31 -7.96 9.77
N LYS A 67 -6.58 -7.36 10.70
CA LYS A 67 -5.49 -7.97 11.49
C LYS A 67 -4.56 -8.80 10.60
N PRO A 68 -3.88 -8.17 9.63
CA PRO A 68 -3.13 -8.89 8.61
C PRO A 68 -1.79 -9.40 9.14
N ASP A 69 -1.36 -10.55 8.66
CA ASP A 69 0.01 -11.06 8.85
C ASP A 69 0.99 -10.39 7.86
N ILE A 70 0.47 -10.03 6.69
CA ILE A 70 1.24 -9.40 5.61
C ILE A 70 0.44 -8.21 5.06
N VAL A 71 1.09 -7.08 4.91
CA VAL A 71 0.56 -5.93 4.16
C VAL A 71 1.36 -5.78 2.87
N ILE A 72 0.67 -5.72 1.73
CA ILE A 72 1.24 -5.34 0.44
C ILE A 72 0.79 -3.91 0.14
N HIS A 73 1.72 -2.96 0.22
CA HIS A 73 1.44 -1.55 0.00
C HIS A 73 1.58 -1.19 -1.47
N ALA A 74 0.47 -1.24 -2.21
CA ALA A 74 0.39 -0.90 -3.62
C ALA A 74 -0.45 0.37 -3.90
N ALA A 75 -1.01 1.00 -2.86
CA ALA A 75 -1.70 2.28 -2.99
C ALA A 75 -0.69 3.37 -3.36
N ALA A 76 -0.91 4.05 -4.47
CA ALA A 76 -0.12 5.19 -4.93
C ALA A 76 -0.84 5.95 -6.04
N THR A 77 -0.57 7.24 -6.18
CA THR A 77 -0.68 7.93 -7.48
C THR A 77 0.49 7.45 -8.33
N LYS A 78 0.24 6.97 -9.55
CA LYS A 78 1.24 6.26 -10.36
C LYS A 78 1.56 6.90 -11.70
N PHE A 79 0.77 7.89 -12.10
CA PHE A 79 0.96 8.59 -13.37
C PHE A 79 1.92 9.75 -13.18
N VAL A 80 3.08 9.70 -13.84
CA VAL A 80 4.15 10.71 -13.71
C VAL A 80 3.63 12.09 -14.04
N ASP A 81 3.00 12.26 -15.21
CA ASP A 81 2.50 13.56 -15.68
C ASP A 81 1.43 14.16 -14.74
N LEU A 82 0.53 13.30 -14.22
CA LEU A 82 -0.46 13.74 -13.25
C LEU A 82 0.17 14.09 -11.90
N SER A 83 1.19 13.37 -11.49
CA SER A 83 1.91 13.66 -10.25
C SER A 83 2.68 14.99 -10.33
N GLU A 84 3.23 15.34 -11.49
CA GLU A 84 3.83 16.66 -11.71
C GLU A 84 2.77 17.78 -11.73
N LYS A 85 1.61 17.50 -12.31
CA LYS A 85 0.50 18.48 -12.37
C LYS A 85 -0.19 18.69 -11.03
N PHE A 86 -0.31 17.63 -10.22
CA PHE A 86 -0.96 17.62 -8.91
C PHE A 86 0.00 17.10 -7.82
N PRO A 87 1.09 17.84 -7.51
CA PRO A 87 2.15 17.34 -6.63
C PRO A 87 1.67 17.09 -5.19
N PHE A 88 0.74 17.88 -4.68
CA PHE A 88 0.21 17.69 -3.33
C PHE A 88 -0.51 16.33 -3.19
N GLU A 89 -1.33 15.94 -4.17
CA GLU A 89 -1.97 14.62 -4.14
C GLU A 89 -0.93 13.49 -4.15
N CYS A 90 0.14 13.64 -4.92
CA CYS A 90 1.23 12.67 -4.94
C CYS A 90 1.93 12.58 -3.58
N ILE A 91 2.21 13.70 -2.93
CA ILE A 91 2.83 13.76 -1.61
C ILE A 91 1.91 13.13 -0.56
N ASP A 92 0.64 13.51 -0.55
CA ASP A 92 -0.33 13.04 0.45
C ASP A 92 -0.54 11.51 0.36
N ILE A 93 -0.65 10.98 -0.85
CA ILE A 93 -0.90 9.55 -1.03
C ILE A 93 0.41 8.74 -0.90
N ASN A 94 1.47 9.15 -1.59
CA ASN A 94 2.67 8.32 -1.69
C ASN A 94 3.62 8.49 -0.50
N ILE A 95 3.75 9.70 0.06
CA ILE A 95 4.67 9.97 1.18
C ILE A 95 3.93 9.90 2.51
N LEU A 96 2.90 10.74 2.71
CA LEU A 96 2.14 10.73 3.96
C LEU A 96 1.41 9.39 4.13
N GLY A 97 0.77 8.88 3.08
CA GLY A 97 0.09 7.60 3.10
C GLY A 97 1.02 6.43 3.44
N SER A 98 2.24 6.39 2.88
CA SER A 98 3.24 5.39 3.24
C SER A 98 3.67 5.54 4.71
N THR A 99 3.85 6.79 5.18
CA THR A 99 4.23 7.07 6.58
C THR A 99 3.15 6.63 7.56
N ASN A 100 1.88 6.94 7.28
CA ASN A 100 0.74 6.52 8.08
C ASN A 100 0.67 4.99 8.18
N LEU A 101 0.79 4.31 7.04
CA LEU A 101 0.76 2.86 7.01
C LEU A 101 1.89 2.24 7.83
N VAL A 102 3.10 2.75 7.69
CA VAL A 102 4.27 2.28 8.44
C VAL A 102 4.05 2.43 9.95
N ARG A 103 3.65 3.62 10.42
CA ARG A 103 3.36 3.88 11.83
C ARG A 103 2.28 2.94 12.36
N ALA A 104 1.18 2.80 11.64
CA ALA A 104 0.08 1.94 12.05
C ALA A 104 0.50 0.44 12.07
N CYS A 105 1.26 -0.03 11.08
CA CYS A 105 1.76 -1.40 11.03
C CYS A 105 2.71 -1.72 12.19
N ILE A 106 3.59 -0.78 12.56
CA ILE A 106 4.47 -0.94 13.73
C ILE A 106 3.65 -1.02 15.00
N ASN A 107 2.72 -0.08 15.21
CA ASN A 107 1.87 -0.03 16.40
C ASN A 107 1.00 -1.29 16.55
N LYS A 108 0.49 -1.82 15.44
CA LYS A 108 -0.31 -3.05 15.41
C LYS A 108 0.54 -4.33 15.33
N LYS A 109 1.87 -4.21 15.33
CA LYS A 109 2.82 -5.34 15.28
C LYS A 109 2.57 -6.26 14.06
N VAL A 110 2.24 -5.67 12.91
CA VAL A 110 2.11 -6.42 11.65
C VAL A 110 3.44 -7.10 11.33
N PRO A 111 3.48 -8.42 11.11
CA PRO A 111 4.77 -9.11 10.94
C PRO A 111 5.56 -8.68 9.71
N THR A 112 4.88 -8.45 8.57
CA THR A 112 5.56 -8.14 7.30
C THR A 112 4.82 -7.08 6.50
N VAL A 113 5.56 -6.09 6.00
CA VAL A 113 5.06 -5.05 5.09
C VAL A 113 5.92 -5.04 3.83
N ILE A 114 5.29 -5.19 2.67
CA ILE A 114 5.95 -5.16 1.34
C ILE A 114 5.50 -3.91 0.62
N GLY A 115 6.40 -2.98 0.36
CA GLY A 115 6.15 -1.76 -0.41
C GLY A 115 6.45 -1.97 -1.89
N VAL A 116 5.48 -1.65 -2.73
CA VAL A 116 5.64 -1.68 -4.18
C VAL A 116 6.26 -0.37 -4.65
N SER A 117 7.46 -0.44 -5.20
CA SER A 117 8.23 0.67 -5.74
C SER A 117 8.37 0.58 -7.27
N THR A 118 9.25 1.36 -7.85
CA THR A 118 9.42 1.56 -9.28
C THR A 118 10.88 1.79 -9.66
N ASP A 119 11.25 1.51 -10.90
CA ASP A 119 12.53 1.89 -11.50
C ASP A 119 12.80 3.41 -11.41
N LYS A 120 11.74 4.24 -11.46
CA LYS A 120 11.83 5.70 -11.38
C LYS A 120 12.31 6.23 -10.02
N ALA A 121 12.34 5.38 -9.00
CA ALA A 121 12.94 5.69 -7.70
C ALA A 121 14.47 5.58 -7.70
N SER A 122 15.07 5.11 -8.79
CA SER A 122 16.53 5.03 -8.95
C SER A 122 17.12 6.37 -9.40
N PRO A 123 18.29 6.77 -8.89
CA PRO A 123 19.00 7.94 -9.38
C PRO A 123 19.40 7.82 -10.87
N PRO A 124 19.39 8.93 -11.62
CA PRO A 124 18.93 10.26 -11.24
C PRO A 124 17.39 10.37 -11.23
N ILE A 125 16.83 10.82 -10.10
CA ILE A 125 15.38 10.96 -9.94
C ILE A 125 14.92 12.21 -10.71
N LYS A 126 14.00 12.03 -11.66
CA LYS A 126 13.60 13.09 -12.61
C LYS A 126 12.20 13.67 -12.35
N ASN A 127 11.43 13.07 -11.44
CA ASN A 127 10.04 13.46 -11.22
C ASN A 127 9.59 13.20 -9.78
N ILE A 128 8.51 13.90 -9.38
CA ILE A 128 7.97 13.80 -8.01
C ILE A 128 7.45 12.40 -7.67
N TYR A 129 6.92 11.67 -8.66
CA TYR A 129 6.51 10.29 -8.46
C TYR A 129 7.69 9.40 -8.05
N GLY A 130 8.80 9.45 -8.80
CA GLY A 130 10.02 8.71 -8.46
C GLY A 130 10.58 9.12 -7.10
N LEU A 131 10.59 10.43 -6.80
CA LEU A 131 11.01 10.97 -5.51
C LEU A 131 10.15 10.41 -4.37
N SER A 132 8.82 10.43 -4.52
CA SER A 132 7.89 9.93 -3.51
C SER A 132 8.09 8.43 -3.22
N LYS A 133 8.36 7.63 -4.24
CA LYS A 133 8.66 6.20 -4.08
C LYS A 133 10.04 5.97 -3.46
N SER A 134 11.02 6.78 -3.81
CA SER A 134 12.35 6.76 -3.15
C SER A 134 12.25 7.11 -1.65
N CYS A 135 11.40 8.08 -1.28
CA CYS A 135 11.11 8.39 0.12
C CYS A 135 10.54 7.17 0.86
N MET A 136 9.58 6.45 0.26
CA MET A 136 9.03 5.22 0.85
C MET A 136 10.12 4.16 1.05
N GLU A 137 10.99 3.94 0.06
CA GLU A 137 12.09 2.97 0.17
C GLU A 137 13.06 3.33 1.29
N ARG A 138 13.42 4.61 1.40
CA ARG A 138 14.27 5.11 2.48
C ARG A 138 13.61 4.95 3.84
N LEU A 139 12.33 5.30 3.96
CA LEU A 139 11.56 5.08 5.18
C LEU A 139 11.61 3.60 5.60
N PHE A 140 11.32 2.68 4.69
CA PHE A 140 11.32 1.24 4.96
C PHE A 140 12.69 0.71 5.38
N SER A 141 13.77 1.19 4.74
CA SER A 141 15.13 0.78 5.11
C SER A 141 15.59 1.34 6.45
N SER A 142 15.23 2.59 6.77
CA SER A 142 15.65 3.26 7.99
C SER A 142 14.97 2.72 9.25
N ILE A 143 13.74 2.22 9.13
CA ILE A 143 12.94 1.73 10.26
C ILE A 143 13.36 0.33 10.73
N LYS A 144 14.13 -0.40 9.98
CA LYS A 144 14.52 -1.78 10.31
C LYS A 144 15.13 -1.93 11.72
N SER A 145 15.84 -0.90 12.18
CA SER A 145 16.46 -0.88 13.52
C SER A 145 15.48 -0.56 14.64
N TYR A 146 14.30 -0.03 14.34
CA TYR A 146 13.33 0.44 15.34
C TYR A 146 12.11 -0.45 15.51
N SER A 147 11.95 -1.46 14.65
CA SER A 147 10.72 -2.26 14.63
C SER A 147 11.00 -3.73 14.41
N LYS A 148 10.17 -4.57 15.05
CA LYS A 148 10.13 -6.02 14.77
C LYS A 148 9.37 -6.34 13.46
N THR A 149 8.63 -5.39 12.90
CA THR A 149 7.98 -5.52 11.60
C THR A 149 9.03 -5.58 10.49
N LYS A 150 8.95 -6.61 9.65
CA LYS A 150 9.84 -6.75 8.50
C LYS A 150 9.35 -5.88 7.35
N PHE A 151 10.12 -4.86 6.98
CA PHE A 151 9.85 -3.99 5.82
C PHE A 151 10.68 -4.42 4.62
N ILE A 152 10.02 -4.59 3.46
CA ILE A 152 10.63 -5.02 2.20
C ILE A 152 10.14 -4.08 1.09
N CYS A 153 11.02 -3.64 0.21
CA CYS A 153 10.65 -2.94 -1.02
C CYS A 153 10.91 -3.83 -2.23
N VAL A 154 9.99 -3.79 -3.19
CA VAL A 154 10.14 -4.44 -4.49
C VAL A 154 9.96 -3.39 -5.59
N ARG A 155 10.86 -3.37 -6.56
CA ARG A 155 10.79 -2.54 -7.76
C ARG A 155 10.38 -3.38 -8.97
N TYR A 156 9.63 -2.80 -9.88
CA TYR A 156 9.29 -3.40 -11.17
C TYR A 156 9.28 -2.34 -12.27
#